data_e1ed3ab448aedbb42c6b7eb3161a4ffb
#
_entry.id   e1ed3ab448aedbb42c6b7eb3161a4ffb
#
_cell.length_a   1.000
_cell.length_b   1.000
_cell.length_c   1.000
_cell.angle_alpha   90.00
_cell.angle_beta   90.00
_cell.angle_gamma   90.00
#
_symmetry.space_group_name_H-M   'P 1'
#
loop_
_entity.id
_entity.type
_entity.pdbx_description
1 polymer ?
#
loop_
_entity_poly.entity_id
_entity_poly.type
_entity_poly.pdbx_seq_one_letter_code
_entity_poly.pdbx_strand_id
1 'polypeptide(L)'
;MLAPETITALVAGAVGIVVAIIAVLALDRLWPPVLQREFTVDLPLEKAWQHLARVEQWPSWAKHIKRVELQPAGELGLKSTGRMLLTNGLKPAWAVTEFNPYRNWKWVGGFLWLTIYYDHRFEELNPTQTKITFVVEAKGLGVSILGRLFAKIYSKNMDRAIALLIQEMNASRVQ
;
A
#
# COMPACT_ATOMS: atom_id res chain seq x y z
N MET A 1 6.72 -48.91 19.39
CA MET A 1 5.81 -48.02 20.16
C MET A 1 6.65 -46.87 20.69
N LEU A 2 6.21 -45.62 20.56
CA LEU A 2 6.86 -44.47 21.23
C LEU A 2 6.61 -44.55 22.73
N ALA A 3 7.63 -44.15 23.51
CA ALA A 3 7.48 -44.07 24.96
C ALA A 3 6.39 -43.04 25.34
N PRO A 4 5.62 -43.26 26.44
CA PRO A 4 4.58 -42.32 26.88
C PRO A 4 5.06 -40.91 27.06
N GLU A 5 6.28 -40.73 27.56
CA GLU A 5 6.94 -39.39 27.68
C GLU A 5 7.15 -38.69 26.38
N THR A 6 7.52 -39.44 25.33
CA THR A 6 7.69 -38.90 23.96
C THR A 6 6.35 -38.43 23.39
N ILE A 7 5.29 -39.17 23.62
CA ILE A 7 3.93 -38.81 23.18
C ILE A 7 3.47 -37.54 23.91
N THR A 8 3.67 -37.46 25.22
CA THR A 8 3.31 -36.26 26.01
C THR A 8 4.08 -35.04 25.56
N ALA A 9 5.38 -35.15 25.26
CA ALA A 9 6.21 -34.05 24.76
C ALA A 9 5.74 -33.58 23.38
N LEU A 10 5.39 -34.50 22.46
CA LEU A 10 4.88 -34.18 21.17
C LEU A 10 3.53 -33.46 21.24
N VAL A 11 2.62 -33.93 22.09
CA VAL A 11 1.31 -33.31 22.32
C VAL A 11 1.47 -31.90 22.89
N ALA A 12 2.30 -31.74 23.91
CA ALA A 12 2.60 -30.43 24.51
C ALA A 12 3.19 -29.46 23.51
N GLY A 13 4.12 -29.92 22.64
CA GLY A 13 4.69 -29.14 21.56
C GLY A 13 3.64 -28.70 20.52
N ALA A 14 2.77 -29.63 20.12
CA ALA A 14 1.70 -29.32 19.18
C ALA A 14 0.70 -28.29 19.76
N VAL A 15 0.31 -28.43 21.02
CA VAL A 15 -0.56 -27.47 21.71
C VAL A 15 0.11 -26.09 21.77
N GLY A 16 1.40 -26.04 22.12
CA GLY A 16 2.15 -24.78 22.15
C GLY A 16 2.17 -24.06 20.79
N ILE A 17 2.38 -24.80 19.71
CA ILE A 17 2.35 -24.24 18.34
C ILE A 17 0.95 -23.69 18.00
N VAL A 18 -0.12 -24.43 18.32
CA VAL A 18 -1.49 -23.99 18.05
C VAL A 18 -1.80 -22.70 18.82
N VAL A 19 -1.43 -22.63 20.10
CA VAL A 19 -1.63 -21.42 20.92
C VAL A 19 -0.85 -20.25 20.36
N ALA A 20 0.39 -20.44 19.92
CA ALA A 20 1.19 -19.40 19.31
C ALA A 20 0.57 -18.87 17.99
N ILE A 21 0.07 -19.76 17.14
CA ILE A 21 -0.64 -19.37 15.91
C ILE A 21 -1.90 -18.57 16.23
N ILE A 22 -2.71 -19.01 17.18
CA ILE A 22 -3.92 -18.29 17.61
C ILE A 22 -3.56 -16.90 18.13
N ALA A 23 -2.51 -16.78 18.93
CA ALA A 23 -2.04 -15.48 19.45
C ALA A 23 -1.60 -14.55 18.30
N VAL A 24 -0.85 -15.05 17.32
CA VAL A 24 -0.42 -14.27 16.15
C VAL A 24 -1.63 -13.82 15.33
N LEU A 25 -2.59 -14.71 15.08
CA LEU A 25 -3.83 -14.36 14.34
C LEU A 25 -4.65 -13.31 15.09
N ALA A 26 -4.72 -13.38 16.42
CA ALA A 26 -5.40 -12.37 17.23
C ALA A 26 -4.68 -11.02 17.15
N LEU A 27 -3.35 -11.00 17.23
CA LEU A 27 -2.56 -9.78 17.08
C LEU A 27 -2.71 -9.16 15.67
N ASP A 28 -2.68 -9.97 14.63
CA ASP A 28 -2.86 -9.53 13.24
C ASP A 28 -4.23 -8.89 13.02
N ARG A 29 -5.26 -9.38 13.73
CA ARG A 29 -6.61 -8.84 13.66
C ARG A 29 -6.79 -7.56 14.49
N LEU A 30 -6.16 -7.47 15.66
CA LEU A 30 -6.33 -6.36 16.59
C LEU A 30 -5.44 -5.16 16.23
N TRP A 31 -4.27 -5.41 15.63
CA TRP A 31 -3.29 -4.38 15.30
C TRP A 31 -2.70 -4.55 13.89
N PRO A 32 -3.53 -4.40 12.85
CA PRO A 32 -2.99 -4.39 11.49
C PRO A 32 -2.03 -3.21 11.33
N PRO A 33 -0.87 -3.40 10.70
CA PRO A 33 0.02 -2.28 10.39
C PRO A 33 -0.64 -1.37 9.36
N VAL A 34 -0.88 -0.13 9.75
CA VAL A 34 -1.41 0.92 8.89
C VAL A 34 -0.39 2.04 8.82
N LEU A 35 -0.03 2.43 7.61
CA LEU A 35 0.79 3.60 7.35
C LEU A 35 -0.08 4.65 6.67
N GLN A 36 -0.21 5.82 7.30
CA GLN A 36 -0.98 6.93 6.74
C GLN A 36 -0.08 8.16 6.60
N ARG A 37 -0.25 8.88 5.50
CA ARG A 37 0.37 10.18 5.24
C ARG A 37 -0.65 11.13 4.66
N GLU A 38 -0.66 12.34 5.18
CA GLU A 38 -1.48 13.45 4.70
C GLU A 38 -0.59 14.58 4.25
N PHE A 39 -0.91 15.19 3.13
CA PHE A 39 -0.19 16.34 2.59
C PHE A 39 -1.12 17.19 1.73
N THR A 40 -0.74 18.44 1.55
CA THR A 40 -1.49 19.41 0.75
C THR A 40 -0.66 19.79 -0.48
N VAL A 41 -1.33 19.95 -1.60
CA VAL A 41 -0.76 20.45 -2.86
C VAL A 41 -1.50 21.69 -3.31
N ASP A 42 -0.78 22.63 -3.93
CA ASP A 42 -1.35 23.88 -4.45
C ASP A 42 -1.94 23.69 -5.86
N LEU A 43 -2.83 22.73 -5.96
CA LEU A 43 -3.59 22.41 -7.18
C LEU A 43 -5.07 22.24 -6.88
N PRO A 44 -5.96 22.63 -7.82
CA PRO A 44 -7.37 22.25 -7.79
C PRO A 44 -7.54 20.72 -7.75
N LEU A 45 -8.61 20.27 -7.12
CA LEU A 45 -8.92 18.85 -6.94
C LEU A 45 -8.83 18.04 -8.24
N GLU A 46 -9.40 18.55 -9.31
CA GLU A 46 -9.40 17.88 -10.61
C GLU A 46 -7.97 17.66 -11.16
N LYS A 47 -7.13 18.69 -11.09
CA LYS A 47 -5.74 18.61 -11.55
C LYS A 47 -4.91 17.66 -10.68
N ALA A 48 -5.09 17.71 -9.36
CA ALA A 48 -4.42 16.82 -8.43
C ALA A 48 -4.82 15.35 -8.66
N TRP A 49 -6.12 15.11 -8.88
CA TRP A 49 -6.63 13.80 -9.24
C TRP A 49 -6.04 13.28 -10.56
N GLN A 50 -6.13 14.07 -11.62
CA GLN A 50 -5.60 13.69 -12.95
C GLN A 50 -4.11 13.39 -12.91
N HIS A 51 -3.33 14.16 -12.13
CA HIS A 51 -1.91 13.94 -11.99
C HIS A 51 -1.61 12.57 -11.35
N LEU A 52 -2.29 12.23 -10.26
CA LEU A 52 -2.11 10.95 -9.57
C LEU A 52 -2.72 9.77 -10.32
N ALA A 53 -3.84 9.95 -11.01
CA ALA A 53 -4.50 8.90 -11.77
C ALA A 53 -3.68 8.41 -12.99
N ARG A 54 -2.71 9.21 -13.46
CA ARG A 54 -1.74 8.81 -14.50
C ARG A 54 -0.67 7.91 -13.91
N VAL A 55 -1.06 6.69 -13.50
CA VAL A 55 -0.19 5.76 -12.76
C VAL A 55 1.10 5.40 -13.51
N GLU A 56 1.09 5.44 -14.84
CA GLU A 56 2.28 5.18 -15.66
C GLU A 56 3.34 6.28 -15.54
N GLN A 57 2.97 7.47 -15.04
CA GLN A 57 3.89 8.58 -14.76
C GLN A 57 4.49 8.54 -13.34
N TRP A 58 4.05 7.63 -12.47
CA TRP A 58 4.56 7.53 -11.10
C TRP A 58 6.09 7.42 -10.97
N PRO A 59 6.84 6.84 -11.92
CA PRO A 59 8.31 6.84 -11.86
C PRO A 59 8.96 8.24 -11.83
N SER A 60 8.26 9.29 -12.21
CA SER A 60 8.78 10.67 -12.15
C SER A 60 9.06 11.12 -10.71
N TRP A 61 8.20 10.74 -9.76
CA TRP A 61 8.28 11.09 -8.34
C TRP A 61 8.50 9.88 -7.42
N ALA A 62 7.96 8.71 -7.71
CA ALA A 62 8.14 7.49 -6.92
C ALA A 62 9.40 6.72 -7.38
N LYS A 63 10.57 7.20 -7.05
CA LYS A 63 11.88 6.72 -7.57
C LYS A 63 12.20 5.25 -7.28
N HIS A 64 11.45 4.59 -6.40
CA HIS A 64 11.55 3.15 -6.18
C HIS A 64 10.78 2.33 -7.24
N ILE A 65 9.99 2.99 -8.11
CA ILE A 65 9.26 2.39 -9.23
C ILE A 65 10.01 2.74 -10.52
N LYS A 66 10.32 1.73 -11.34
CA LYS A 66 10.92 1.90 -12.67
C LYS A 66 9.87 2.09 -13.76
N ARG A 67 8.76 1.35 -13.66
CA ARG A 67 7.66 1.36 -14.63
C ARG A 67 6.38 0.86 -13.98
N VAL A 68 5.27 1.44 -14.39
CA VAL A 68 3.92 0.94 -14.12
C VAL A 68 3.29 0.54 -15.44
N GLU A 69 2.64 -0.61 -15.47
CA GLU A 69 1.84 -1.09 -16.60
C GLU A 69 0.37 -1.08 -16.16
N LEU A 70 -0.49 -0.45 -16.98
CA LEU A 70 -1.94 -0.36 -16.74
C LEU A 70 -2.69 -1.20 -17.76
N GLN A 71 -3.70 -1.94 -17.32
CA GLN A 71 -4.60 -2.74 -18.16
C GLN A 71 -6.06 -2.51 -17.75
N PRO A 72 -6.96 -2.18 -18.70
CA PRO A 72 -6.63 -1.77 -20.07
C PRO A 72 -5.78 -0.51 -20.08
N ALA A 73 -5.00 -0.32 -21.14
CA ALA A 73 -4.20 0.92 -21.31
C ALA A 73 -5.14 2.13 -21.43
N GLY A 74 -4.72 3.27 -20.89
CA GLY A 74 -5.47 4.52 -20.93
C GLY A 74 -5.76 5.07 -19.54
N GLU A 75 -7.02 5.18 -19.17
CA GLU A 75 -7.41 5.79 -17.90
C GLU A 75 -7.57 4.77 -16.77
N LEU A 76 -7.13 5.16 -15.58
CA LEU A 76 -7.37 4.40 -14.37
C LEU A 76 -8.87 4.37 -14.05
N GLY A 77 -9.40 3.20 -13.72
CA GLY A 77 -10.81 3.02 -13.39
C GLY A 77 -11.08 1.79 -12.54
N LEU A 78 -12.33 1.57 -12.20
CA LEU A 78 -12.75 0.36 -11.50
C LEU A 78 -12.42 -0.88 -12.36
N LYS A 79 -11.84 -1.91 -11.72
CA LYS A 79 -11.33 -3.13 -12.37
C LYS A 79 -10.05 -2.96 -13.21
N SER A 80 -9.46 -1.77 -13.28
CA SER A 80 -8.11 -1.64 -13.81
C SER A 80 -7.15 -2.54 -13.05
N THR A 81 -6.25 -3.19 -13.77
CA THR A 81 -5.19 -4.03 -13.23
C THR A 81 -3.84 -3.56 -13.76
N GLY A 82 -2.78 -4.05 -13.17
CA GLY A 82 -1.46 -3.71 -13.69
C GLY A 82 -0.32 -4.41 -12.97
N ARG A 83 0.89 -4.02 -13.35
CA ARG A 83 2.14 -4.45 -12.70
C ARG A 83 3.05 -3.25 -12.49
N MET A 84 3.75 -3.25 -11.38
CA MET A 84 4.82 -2.30 -11.12
C MET A 84 6.17 -3.01 -11.23
N LEU A 85 7.09 -2.48 -12.03
CA LEU A 85 8.48 -2.91 -12.00
C LEU A 85 9.21 -2.03 -10.98
N LEU A 86 9.66 -2.61 -9.87
CA LEU A 86 10.39 -1.90 -8.83
C LEU A 86 11.90 -1.86 -9.14
N THR A 87 12.63 -0.93 -8.51
CA THR A 87 14.09 -0.80 -8.67
C THR A 87 14.86 -2.00 -8.16
N ASN A 88 14.31 -2.77 -7.22
CA ASN A 88 14.87 -4.03 -6.71
C ASN A 88 14.53 -5.25 -7.59
N GLY A 89 13.89 -5.06 -8.75
CA GLY A 89 13.53 -6.12 -9.70
C GLY A 89 12.20 -6.83 -9.42
N LEU A 90 11.53 -6.57 -8.30
CA LEU A 90 10.22 -7.14 -8.01
C LEU A 90 9.15 -6.58 -8.97
N LYS A 91 8.15 -7.41 -9.28
CA LYS A 91 7.06 -7.08 -10.22
C LYS A 91 5.69 -7.35 -9.58
N PRO A 92 5.31 -6.67 -8.49
CA PRO A 92 4.01 -6.87 -7.90
C PRO A 92 2.88 -6.54 -8.88
N ALA A 93 1.89 -7.42 -8.95
CA ALA A 93 0.63 -7.16 -9.64
C ALA A 93 -0.30 -6.40 -8.68
N TRP A 94 -1.20 -5.60 -9.26
CA TRP A 94 -2.20 -4.86 -8.52
C TRP A 94 -3.53 -4.79 -9.28
N ALA A 95 -4.61 -4.53 -8.56
CA ALA A 95 -5.94 -4.37 -9.12
C ALA A 95 -6.71 -3.27 -8.36
N VAL A 96 -7.45 -2.43 -9.08
CA VAL A 96 -8.34 -1.42 -8.48
C VAL A 96 -9.60 -2.10 -7.98
N THR A 97 -9.90 -1.92 -6.71
CA THR A 97 -11.05 -2.52 -6.02
C THR A 97 -12.15 -1.52 -5.68
N GLU A 98 -11.81 -0.23 -5.63
CA GLU A 98 -12.76 0.85 -5.42
C GLU A 98 -12.32 2.05 -6.26
N PHE A 99 -13.27 2.77 -6.85
CA PHE A 99 -12.98 3.93 -7.68
C PHE A 99 -14.13 4.92 -7.63
N ASN A 100 -13.94 6.02 -6.92
CA ASN A 100 -14.87 7.11 -6.77
C ASN A 100 -14.19 8.39 -7.28
N PRO A 101 -14.47 8.85 -8.50
CA PRO A 101 -13.81 9.99 -9.11
C PRO A 101 -13.78 11.22 -8.18
N TYR A 102 -12.61 11.86 -8.08
CA TYR A 102 -12.34 13.05 -7.26
C TYR A 102 -12.49 12.86 -5.73
N ARG A 103 -12.72 11.62 -5.26
CA ARG A 103 -12.82 11.29 -3.83
C ARG A 103 -11.74 10.32 -3.39
N ASN A 104 -11.76 9.11 -3.96
CA ASN A 104 -10.74 8.11 -3.64
C ASN A 104 -10.69 7.00 -4.68
N TRP A 105 -9.57 6.32 -4.75
CA TRP A 105 -9.50 4.97 -5.27
C TRP A 105 -8.68 4.08 -4.36
N LYS A 106 -9.05 2.80 -4.37
CA LYS A 106 -8.31 1.76 -3.68
C LYS A 106 -7.80 0.74 -4.67
N TRP A 107 -6.60 0.26 -4.44
CA TRP A 107 -6.09 -0.89 -5.13
C TRP A 107 -5.47 -1.88 -4.16
N VAL A 108 -5.41 -3.15 -4.56
CA VAL A 108 -4.85 -4.26 -3.81
C VAL A 108 -3.71 -4.86 -4.61
N GLY A 109 -2.62 -5.19 -3.93
CA GLY A 109 -1.49 -5.91 -4.50
C GLY A 109 -0.95 -6.96 -3.55
N GLY A 110 -0.18 -7.91 -4.09
CA GLY A 110 0.49 -8.94 -3.32
C GLY A 110 1.96 -8.63 -3.09
N PHE A 111 2.47 -8.92 -1.91
CA PHE A 111 3.90 -8.92 -1.63
C PHE A 111 4.24 -10.13 -0.76
N LEU A 112 4.93 -11.12 -1.36
CA LEU A 112 5.16 -12.44 -0.75
C LEU A 112 3.81 -13.10 -0.40
N TRP A 113 3.55 -13.36 0.87
CA TRP A 113 2.28 -13.90 1.38
C TRP A 113 1.33 -12.82 1.92
N LEU A 114 1.75 -11.54 1.86
CA LEU A 114 0.96 -10.42 2.34
C LEU A 114 0.08 -9.87 1.22
N THR A 115 -1.11 -9.46 1.60
CA THR A 115 -2.00 -8.64 0.78
C THR A 115 -1.88 -7.20 1.25
N ILE A 116 -1.57 -6.29 0.33
CA ILE A 116 -1.38 -4.88 0.63
C ILE A 116 -2.50 -4.08 -0.03
N TYR A 117 -3.18 -3.28 0.75
CA TYR A 117 -4.24 -2.39 0.32
C TYR A 117 -3.72 -0.95 0.34
N TYR A 118 -4.00 -0.23 -0.72
CA TYR A 118 -3.65 1.18 -0.86
C TYR A 118 -4.91 1.98 -1.10
N ASP A 119 -5.11 3.05 -0.32
CA ASP A 119 -6.22 3.98 -0.48
C ASP A 119 -5.66 5.38 -0.69
N HIS A 120 -6.02 6.00 -1.80
CA HIS A 120 -5.67 7.36 -2.16
C HIS A 120 -6.92 8.21 -2.04
N ARG A 121 -6.95 9.12 -1.07
CA ARG A 121 -8.10 9.98 -0.78
C ARG A 121 -7.78 11.41 -1.12
N PHE A 122 -8.79 12.14 -1.59
CA PHE A 122 -8.70 13.53 -2.01
C PHE A 122 -9.79 14.33 -1.34
N GLU A 123 -9.44 15.52 -0.85
CA GLU A 123 -10.34 16.47 -0.23
C GLU A 123 -9.99 17.87 -0.74
N GLU A 124 -10.96 18.56 -1.34
CA GLU A 124 -10.82 19.96 -1.72
C GLU A 124 -10.83 20.85 -0.46
N LEU A 125 -9.71 21.55 -0.22
CA LEU A 125 -9.65 22.51 0.87
C LEU A 125 -10.16 23.88 0.45
N ASN A 126 -9.85 24.27 -0.80
CA ASN A 126 -10.31 25.47 -1.47
C ASN A 126 -10.08 25.31 -2.99
N PRO A 127 -10.52 26.25 -3.85
CA PRO A 127 -10.41 26.13 -5.31
C PRO A 127 -9.00 25.95 -5.86
N THR A 128 -7.96 26.20 -5.05
CA THR A 128 -6.55 26.12 -5.46
C THR A 128 -5.72 25.13 -4.67
N GLN A 129 -6.33 24.45 -3.69
CA GLN A 129 -5.61 23.52 -2.81
C GLN A 129 -6.38 22.25 -2.56
N THR A 130 -5.67 21.15 -2.63
CA THR A 130 -6.19 19.79 -2.37
C THR A 130 -5.37 19.11 -1.28
N LYS A 131 -6.06 18.53 -0.30
CA LYS A 131 -5.47 17.59 0.65
C LYS A 131 -5.53 16.19 0.07
N ILE A 132 -4.40 15.48 0.15
CA ILE A 132 -4.27 14.10 -0.31
C ILE A 132 -3.86 13.24 0.88
N THR A 133 -4.53 12.10 1.03
CA THR A 133 -4.22 11.12 2.07
C THR A 133 -3.90 9.78 1.43
N PHE A 134 -2.71 9.26 1.71
CA PHE A 134 -2.30 7.91 1.36
C PHE A 134 -2.44 7.02 2.58
N VAL A 135 -3.17 5.92 2.44
CA VAL A 135 -3.30 4.88 3.46
C VAL A 135 -2.81 3.56 2.89
N VAL A 136 -1.92 2.90 3.60
CA VAL A 136 -1.41 1.57 3.24
C VAL A 136 -1.68 0.63 4.40
N GLU A 137 -2.43 -0.42 4.14
CA GLU A 137 -2.76 -1.47 5.09
C GLU A 137 -2.23 -2.81 4.56
N ALA A 138 -1.59 -3.59 5.41
CA ALA A 138 -1.12 -4.93 5.08
C ALA A 138 -1.91 -5.98 5.87
N LYS A 139 -2.25 -7.10 5.21
CA LYS A 139 -2.91 -8.27 5.82
C LYS A 139 -2.15 -9.55 5.47
N GLY A 140 -2.13 -10.48 6.40
CA GLY A 140 -1.49 -11.79 6.25
C GLY A 140 -0.98 -12.31 7.60
N LEU A 141 -0.64 -13.57 7.67
CA LEU A 141 -0.15 -14.18 8.90
C LEU A 141 1.18 -13.56 9.35
N GLY A 142 1.24 -13.13 10.61
CA GLY A 142 2.44 -12.51 11.20
C GLY A 142 2.69 -11.06 10.77
N VAL A 143 1.72 -10.43 10.12
CA VAL A 143 1.85 -9.05 9.64
C VAL A 143 2.01 -8.04 10.79
N SER A 144 1.41 -8.30 11.95
CA SER A 144 1.57 -7.46 13.15
C SER A 144 3.02 -7.40 13.65
N ILE A 145 3.80 -8.44 13.42
CA ILE A 145 5.21 -8.54 13.82
C ILE A 145 6.12 -8.04 12.69
N LEU A 146 6.04 -8.68 11.51
CA LEU A 146 6.91 -8.40 10.37
C LEU A 146 6.50 -7.13 9.61
N GLY A 147 5.21 -6.81 9.58
CA GLY A 147 4.68 -5.65 8.89
C GLY A 147 5.19 -4.33 9.47
N ARG A 148 5.47 -4.25 10.77
CA ARG A 148 6.08 -3.06 11.39
C ARG A 148 7.50 -2.81 10.89
N LEU A 149 8.28 -3.87 10.64
CA LEU A 149 9.61 -3.76 10.06
C LEU A 149 9.51 -3.28 8.60
N PHE A 150 8.63 -3.89 7.82
CA PHE A 150 8.37 -3.47 6.45
C PHE A 150 7.80 -2.05 6.37
N ALA A 151 6.87 -1.68 7.26
CA ALA A 151 6.34 -0.33 7.34
C ALA A 151 7.44 0.71 7.59
N LYS A 152 8.43 0.41 8.43
CA LYS A 152 9.57 1.31 8.67
C LYS A 152 10.45 1.53 7.44
N ILE A 153 10.66 0.48 6.64
CA ILE A 153 11.42 0.57 5.38
C ILE A 153 10.58 1.30 4.32
N TYR A 154 9.31 0.92 4.20
CA TYR A 154 8.39 1.48 3.22
C TYR A 154 8.08 2.97 3.49
N SER A 155 7.95 3.37 4.77
CA SER A 155 7.69 4.77 5.13
C SER A 155 8.73 5.73 4.57
N LYS A 156 10.02 5.39 4.62
CA LYS A 156 11.08 6.23 4.07
C LYS A 156 10.95 6.43 2.55
N ASN A 157 10.56 5.40 1.82
CA ASN A 157 10.34 5.49 0.38
C ASN A 157 9.08 6.33 0.08
N MET A 158 8.02 6.16 0.87
CA MET A 158 6.79 6.93 0.76
C MET A 158 7.04 8.42 1.06
N ASP A 159 7.75 8.74 2.15
CA ASP A 159 8.06 10.12 2.52
C ASP A 159 8.88 10.83 1.43
N ARG A 160 9.86 10.15 0.83
CA ARG A 160 10.63 10.68 -0.30
C ARG A 160 9.77 10.87 -1.56
N ALA A 161 8.92 9.90 -1.85
CA ALA A 161 8.02 9.95 -3.00
C ALA A 161 7.01 11.11 -2.86
N ILE A 162 6.42 11.29 -1.67
CA ILE A 162 5.50 12.40 -1.39
C ILE A 162 6.20 13.75 -1.55
N ALA A 163 7.43 13.91 -1.04
CA ALA A 163 8.18 15.17 -1.18
C ALA A 163 8.39 15.54 -2.66
N LEU A 164 8.76 14.57 -3.50
CA LEU A 164 8.93 14.78 -4.94
C LEU A 164 7.59 15.02 -5.64
N LEU A 165 6.54 14.32 -5.24
CA LEU A 165 5.18 14.49 -5.77
C LEU A 165 4.66 15.91 -5.52
N ILE A 166 4.79 16.41 -4.29
CA ILE A 166 4.42 17.80 -3.93
C ILE A 166 5.18 18.79 -4.81
N GLN A 167 6.49 18.60 -4.97
CA GLN A 167 7.32 19.47 -5.79
C GLN A 167 6.86 19.46 -7.25
N GLU A 168 6.58 18.29 -7.83
CA GLU A 168 6.14 18.13 -9.21
C GLU A 168 4.75 18.73 -9.44
N MET A 169 3.80 18.46 -8.53
CA MET A 169 2.45 19.01 -8.60
C MET A 169 2.44 20.55 -8.47
N ASN A 170 3.19 21.10 -7.51
CA ASN A 170 3.23 22.55 -7.34
C ASN A 170 3.93 23.27 -8.50
N ALA A 171 4.91 22.63 -9.16
CA ALA A 171 5.52 23.16 -10.37
C ALA A 171 4.55 23.19 -11.56
N SER A 172 3.61 22.24 -11.65
CA SER A 172 2.58 22.18 -12.69
C SER A 172 1.53 23.29 -12.61
N ARG A 173 1.53 24.10 -11.53
CA ARG A 173 0.64 25.25 -11.35
C ARG A 173 1.01 26.41 -12.29
N VAL A 174 2.26 26.49 -12.72
CA VAL A 174 2.82 27.64 -13.46
C VAL A 174 2.65 27.50 -14.97
N GLN A 175 2.18 26.35 -15.43
CA GLN A 175 1.88 26.05 -16.85
C GLN A 175 0.37 26.07 -17.08
#